data_a31d014978a5550d609fa8d3a4d3df70
#
_entry.id   a31d014978a5550d609fa8d3a4d3df70
#
_cell.length_a   1.000
_cell.length_b   1.000
_cell.length_c   1.000
_cell.angle_alpha   90.00
_cell.angle_beta   90.00
_cell.angle_gamma   90.00
#
_symmetry.space_group_name_H-M   'P 1'
#
loop_
_entity.id
_entity.type
_entity.pdbx_description
1 polymer ?
#
loop_
_entity_poly.entity_id
_entity_poly.type
_entity_poly.pdbx_seq_one_letter_code
_entity_poly.pdbx_strand_id
1 'polypeptide(L)'
;MKEISKIGHKAITIIEDIGLIIIAVSTVIAVGIEISVMIKNRTVKLEDLLLLFIYLEVLAMVAIYLSSGKLPVRMPLYIAIVALARYLILDMKGIDSWRIIAVASAILLISVAVLVHRYGHSKLPYSKDE
;
A
#
# COMPACT_ATOMS: atom_id res chain seq x y z
N MET A 1 8.32 -8.94 -34.36
CA MET A 1 7.47 -9.01 -33.17
C MET A 1 8.25 -9.01 -31.85
N LYS A 2 9.33 -9.78 -31.78
CA LYS A 2 10.14 -9.79 -30.56
C LYS A 2 10.73 -8.42 -30.23
N GLU A 3 11.10 -7.65 -31.26
CA GLU A 3 11.68 -6.32 -31.04
C GLU A 3 10.65 -5.33 -30.54
N ILE A 4 9.43 -5.36 -31.07
CA ILE A 4 8.34 -4.49 -30.65
C ILE A 4 7.96 -4.83 -29.19
N SER A 5 7.93 -6.12 -28.85
CA SER A 5 7.64 -6.59 -27.51
C SER A 5 8.71 -6.11 -26.51
N LYS A 6 9.98 -6.16 -26.89
CA LYS A 6 11.08 -5.70 -26.03
C LYS A 6 11.02 -4.19 -25.84
N ILE A 7 10.74 -3.43 -26.89
CA ILE A 7 10.64 -1.97 -26.84
C ILE A 7 9.46 -1.58 -25.95
N GLY A 8 8.32 -2.25 -26.13
CA GLY A 8 7.14 -2.00 -25.30
C GLY A 8 7.38 -2.31 -23.84
N HIS A 9 8.02 -3.44 -23.56
CA HIS A 9 8.34 -3.82 -22.18
C HIS A 9 9.30 -2.82 -21.53
N LYS A 10 10.31 -2.39 -22.27
CA LYS A 10 11.27 -1.40 -21.79
C LYS A 10 10.60 -0.06 -21.52
N ALA A 11 9.71 0.37 -22.43
CA ALA A 11 8.97 1.62 -22.27
C ALA A 11 8.09 1.57 -21.01
N ILE A 12 7.38 0.46 -20.79
CA ILE A 12 6.54 0.27 -19.62
C ILE A 12 7.38 0.30 -18.34
N THR A 13 8.54 -0.36 -18.34
CA THR A 13 9.44 -0.38 -17.20
C THR A 13 9.92 1.03 -16.84
N ILE A 14 10.27 1.84 -17.85
CA ILE A 14 10.70 3.22 -17.65
C ILE A 14 9.55 4.04 -17.03
N ILE A 15 8.35 3.88 -17.54
CA ILE A 15 7.17 4.58 -17.02
C ILE A 15 6.91 4.18 -15.57
N GLU A 16 7.01 2.89 -15.26
CA GLU A 16 6.83 2.40 -13.89
C GLU A 16 7.88 2.98 -12.94
N ASP A 17 9.14 3.01 -13.37
CA ASP A 17 10.22 3.55 -12.54
C ASP A 17 10.01 5.04 -12.27
N ILE A 18 9.64 5.80 -13.30
CA ILE A 18 9.34 7.23 -13.15
C ILE A 18 8.17 7.42 -12.20
N GLY A 19 7.11 6.64 -12.38
CA GLY A 19 5.93 6.71 -11.52
C GLY A 19 6.27 6.41 -10.06
N LEU A 20 7.10 5.41 -9.83
CA LEU A 20 7.51 5.02 -8.48
C LEU A 20 8.37 6.10 -7.82
N ILE A 21 9.24 6.75 -8.58
CA ILE A 21 10.03 7.86 -8.07
C ILE A 21 9.13 9.02 -7.68
N ILE A 22 8.14 9.33 -8.50
CA ILE A 22 7.16 10.37 -8.20
C ILE A 22 6.40 10.04 -6.91
N ILE A 23 5.97 8.79 -6.78
CA ILE A 23 5.26 8.32 -5.58
C ILE A 23 6.17 8.44 -4.34
N ALA A 24 7.42 8.04 -4.46
CA ALA A 24 8.37 8.10 -3.34
C ALA A 24 8.61 9.54 -2.90
N VAL A 25 8.87 10.45 -3.84
CA VAL A 25 9.10 11.86 -3.53
C VAL A 25 7.86 12.49 -2.93
N SER A 26 6.69 12.24 -3.51
CA SER A 26 5.42 12.75 -2.99
C SER A 26 5.15 12.24 -1.58
N THR A 27 5.47 10.98 -1.32
CA THR A 27 5.28 10.37 0.00
C THR A 27 6.18 11.01 1.04
N VAL A 28 7.44 11.27 0.69
CA VAL A 28 8.38 11.96 1.60
C VAL A 28 7.87 13.36 1.93
N ILE A 29 7.38 14.07 0.93
CA ILE A 29 6.80 15.41 1.13
C ILE A 29 5.57 15.30 2.04
N ALA A 30 4.71 14.33 1.82
CA ALA A 30 3.52 14.11 2.64
C ALA A 30 3.88 13.82 4.10
N VAL A 31 4.90 13.01 4.34
CA VAL A 31 5.39 12.72 5.68
C VAL A 31 5.87 14.00 6.36
N GLY A 32 6.62 14.82 5.63
CA GLY A 32 7.09 16.10 6.16
C GLY A 32 5.94 17.03 6.53
N ILE A 33 4.91 17.11 5.69
CA ILE A 33 3.72 17.92 5.96
C ILE A 33 3.01 17.40 7.20
N GLU A 34 2.84 16.09 7.32
CA GLU A 34 2.15 15.49 8.47
C GLU A 34 2.92 15.76 9.77
N ILE A 35 4.23 15.63 9.75
CA ILE A 35 5.06 15.94 10.92
C ILE A 35 4.92 17.41 11.27
N SER A 36 4.91 18.30 10.29
CA SER A 36 4.72 19.72 10.50
C SER A 36 3.37 20.03 11.18
N VAL A 37 2.30 19.36 10.74
CA VAL A 37 0.97 19.52 11.34
C VAL A 37 0.98 19.05 12.79
N MET A 38 1.62 17.93 13.08
CA MET A 38 1.72 17.43 14.46
C MET A 38 2.46 18.41 15.36
N ILE A 39 3.54 19.00 14.86
CA ILE A 39 4.31 19.99 15.62
C ILE A 39 3.48 21.25 15.88
N LYS A 40 2.76 21.73 14.87
CA LYS A 40 1.91 22.92 15.03
C LYS A 40 0.81 22.69 16.05
N ASN A 41 0.20 21.51 16.05
CA ASN A 41 -0.87 21.17 16.96
C ASN A 41 -0.36 20.76 18.35
N ARG A 42 0.96 20.58 18.47
CA ARG A 42 1.63 20.14 19.70
C ARG A 42 1.01 18.88 20.29
N THR A 43 0.49 18.01 19.43
CA THR A 43 -0.12 16.76 19.85
C THR A 43 0.02 15.72 18.76
N VAL A 44 0.10 14.48 19.17
CA VAL A 44 0.15 13.35 18.25
C VAL A 44 -1.08 12.49 18.51
N LYS A 45 -1.93 12.38 17.52
CA LYS A 45 -3.14 11.57 17.60
C LYS A 45 -2.90 10.21 16.98
N LEU A 46 -3.70 9.23 17.35
CA LEU A 46 -3.62 7.90 16.75
C LEU A 46 -3.78 7.96 15.24
N GLU A 47 -4.66 8.80 14.75
CA GLU A 47 -4.87 8.96 13.29
C GLU A 47 -3.61 9.45 12.58
N ASP A 48 -2.83 10.32 13.22
CA ASP A 48 -1.56 10.79 12.65
C ASP A 48 -0.56 9.65 12.51
N LEU A 49 -0.48 8.80 13.53
CA LEU A 49 0.42 7.66 13.52
C LEU A 49 0.03 6.65 12.44
N LEU A 50 -1.27 6.39 12.28
CA LEU A 50 -1.76 5.48 11.27
C LEU A 50 -1.44 5.99 9.87
N LEU A 51 -1.59 7.30 9.67
CA LEU A 51 -1.27 7.92 8.39
C LEU A 51 0.22 7.79 8.07
N LEU A 52 1.09 8.01 9.07
CA LEU A 52 2.52 7.83 8.90
C LEU A 52 2.87 6.38 8.57
N PHE A 53 2.22 5.41 9.20
CA PHE A 53 2.42 4.00 8.87
C PHE A 53 2.08 3.70 7.42
N ILE A 54 0.98 4.26 6.91
CA ILE A 54 0.60 4.07 5.52
C ILE A 54 1.68 4.63 4.60
N TYR A 55 2.19 5.83 4.88
CA TYR A 55 3.25 6.43 4.08
C TYR A 55 4.51 5.57 4.10
N LEU A 56 4.89 5.06 5.27
CA LEU A 56 6.07 4.20 5.39
C LEU A 56 5.91 2.89 4.62
N GLU A 57 4.71 2.33 4.62
CA GLU A 57 4.44 1.12 3.85
C GLU A 57 4.55 1.37 2.35
N VAL A 58 4.09 2.53 1.88
CA VAL A 58 4.24 2.91 0.47
C VAL A 58 5.72 3.00 0.11
N LEU A 59 6.53 3.64 0.96
CA LEU A 59 7.96 3.75 0.74
C LEU A 59 8.63 2.38 0.74
N ALA A 60 8.23 1.50 1.66
CA ALA A 60 8.78 0.15 1.72
C ALA A 60 8.47 -0.63 0.43
N MET A 61 7.26 -0.48 -0.08
CA MET A 61 6.85 -1.12 -1.33
C MET A 61 7.70 -0.64 -2.50
N VAL A 62 7.93 0.67 -2.59
CA VAL A 62 8.78 1.24 -3.64
C VAL A 62 10.20 0.71 -3.52
N ALA A 63 10.74 0.66 -2.30
CA ALA A 63 12.10 0.16 -2.06
C ALA A 63 12.23 -1.31 -2.48
N ILE A 64 11.24 -2.13 -2.17
CA ILE A 64 11.25 -3.54 -2.58
C ILE A 64 11.22 -3.66 -4.11
N TYR A 65 10.39 -2.87 -4.76
CA TYR A 65 10.31 -2.89 -6.22
C TYR A 65 11.65 -2.51 -6.84
N LEU A 66 12.28 -1.44 -6.34
CA LEU A 66 13.55 -0.97 -6.90
C LEU A 66 14.66 -1.98 -6.71
N SER A 67 14.64 -2.77 -5.62
CA SER A 67 15.68 -3.76 -5.37
C SER A 67 15.43 -5.09 -6.08
N SER A 68 14.19 -5.54 -6.19
CA SER A 68 13.86 -6.85 -6.74
C SER A 68 13.26 -6.79 -8.15
N GLY A 69 12.79 -5.64 -8.58
CA GLY A 69 12.11 -5.48 -9.86
C GLY A 69 10.68 -5.98 -9.89
N LYS A 70 10.16 -6.44 -8.77
CA LYS A 70 8.78 -6.96 -8.68
C LYS A 70 8.03 -6.31 -7.53
N LEU A 71 6.79 -5.90 -7.80
CA LEU A 71 5.90 -5.43 -6.75
C LEU A 71 5.29 -6.63 -6.03
N PRO A 72 5.47 -6.73 -4.70
CA PRO A 72 4.80 -7.80 -3.96
C PRO A 72 3.31 -7.49 -3.86
N VAL A 73 2.48 -8.47 -4.23
CA VAL A 73 1.02 -8.33 -4.23
C VAL A 73 0.49 -8.06 -2.82
N ARG A 74 1.14 -8.63 -1.81
CA ARG A 74 0.68 -8.52 -0.42
C ARG A 74 0.76 -7.10 0.14
N MET A 75 1.75 -6.32 -0.29
CA MET A 75 1.94 -4.98 0.28
C MET A 75 0.75 -4.05 0.04
N PRO A 76 0.22 -3.92 -1.20
CA PRO A 76 -0.99 -3.12 -1.40
C PRO A 76 -2.18 -3.60 -0.56
N LEU A 77 -2.30 -4.92 -0.35
CA LEU A 77 -3.38 -5.46 0.46
C LEU A 77 -3.24 -5.07 1.92
N TYR A 78 -2.03 -5.10 2.46
CA TYR A 78 -1.78 -4.66 3.83
C TYR A 78 -2.05 -3.16 3.99
N ILE A 79 -1.67 -2.36 3.01
CA ILE A 79 -1.96 -0.92 3.02
C ILE A 79 -3.47 -0.69 3.04
N ALA A 80 -4.24 -1.45 2.27
CA ALA A 80 -5.69 -1.34 2.25
C ALA A 80 -6.29 -1.69 3.61
N ILE A 81 -5.79 -2.74 4.27
CA ILE A 81 -6.25 -3.13 5.60
C ILE A 81 -6.00 -2.01 6.61
N VAL A 82 -4.80 -1.43 6.61
CA VAL A 82 -4.46 -0.34 7.51
C VAL A 82 -5.32 0.89 7.23
N ALA A 83 -5.56 1.22 5.97
CA ALA A 83 -6.40 2.35 5.59
C ALA A 83 -7.84 2.16 6.06
N LEU A 84 -8.40 0.96 5.93
CA LEU A 84 -9.74 0.67 6.38
C LEU A 84 -9.82 0.69 7.91
N ALA A 85 -8.81 0.17 8.58
CA ALA A 85 -8.75 0.22 10.04
C ALA A 85 -8.68 1.67 10.52
N ARG A 86 -7.90 2.52 9.85
CA ARG A 86 -7.83 3.94 10.14
C ARG A 86 -9.20 4.60 10.00
N TYR A 87 -9.91 4.27 8.92
CA TYR A 87 -11.25 4.80 8.69
C TYR A 87 -12.19 4.45 9.85
N LEU A 88 -12.16 3.20 10.30
CA LEU A 88 -12.98 2.77 11.43
C LEU A 88 -12.63 3.53 12.71
N ILE A 89 -11.34 3.68 13.00
CA ILE A 89 -10.89 4.34 14.22
C ILE A 89 -11.30 5.81 14.25
N LEU A 90 -11.15 6.50 13.10
CA LEU A 90 -11.45 7.91 13.01
C LEU A 90 -12.95 8.20 13.13
N ASP A 91 -13.76 7.38 12.50
CA ASP A 91 -15.19 7.66 12.35
C ASP A 91 -16.08 6.80 13.26
N MET A 92 -15.47 6.08 14.19
CA MET A 92 -16.20 5.14 15.05
C MET A 92 -17.38 5.77 15.79
N LYS A 93 -17.25 7.03 16.18
CA LYS A 93 -18.30 7.72 16.93
C LYS A 93 -19.46 8.20 16.07
N GLY A 94 -19.23 8.37 14.78
CA GLY A 94 -20.23 8.90 13.87
C GLY A 94 -20.74 7.91 12.82
N ILE A 95 -20.29 6.66 12.88
CA ILE A 95 -20.62 5.66 11.88
C ILE A 95 -21.78 4.79 12.33
N ASP A 96 -22.71 4.52 11.40
CA ASP A 96 -23.79 3.56 11.62
C ASP A 96 -23.22 2.14 11.79
N SER A 97 -23.97 1.30 12.49
CA SER A 97 -23.59 -0.10 12.68
C SER A 97 -23.36 -0.80 11.35
N TRP A 98 -24.14 -0.49 10.33
CA TRP A 98 -23.98 -1.07 9.00
C TRP A 98 -22.65 -0.72 8.36
N ARG A 99 -22.18 0.52 8.54
CA ARG A 99 -20.88 0.92 7.99
C ARG A 99 -19.75 0.18 8.68
N ILE A 100 -19.84 0.03 9.99
CA ILE A 100 -18.84 -0.70 10.78
C ILE A 100 -18.77 -2.14 10.28
N ILE A 101 -19.92 -2.79 10.12
CA ILE A 101 -19.99 -4.16 9.61
C ILE A 101 -19.43 -4.24 8.19
N ALA A 102 -19.78 -3.29 7.32
CA ALA A 102 -19.30 -3.27 5.94
C ALA A 102 -17.77 -3.13 5.88
N VAL A 103 -17.19 -2.21 6.65
CA VAL A 103 -15.74 -2.01 6.67
C VAL A 103 -15.04 -3.21 7.29
N ALA A 104 -15.57 -3.74 8.38
CA ALA A 104 -15.00 -4.93 9.00
C ALA A 104 -15.04 -6.14 8.06
N SER A 105 -16.14 -6.28 7.31
CA SER A 105 -16.27 -7.32 6.30
C SER A 105 -15.26 -7.13 5.17
N ALA A 106 -15.02 -5.89 4.73
CA ALA A 106 -14.01 -5.59 3.72
C ALA A 106 -12.61 -5.97 4.21
N ILE A 107 -12.28 -5.66 5.46
CA ILE A 107 -11.00 -6.03 6.06
C ILE A 107 -10.85 -7.55 6.08
N LEU A 108 -11.91 -8.24 6.48
CA LEU A 108 -11.91 -9.71 6.52
C LEU A 108 -11.69 -10.30 5.13
N LEU A 109 -12.40 -9.77 4.12
CA LEU A 109 -12.26 -10.24 2.74
C LEU A 109 -10.84 -10.04 2.22
N ILE A 110 -10.25 -8.87 2.50
CA ILE A 110 -8.88 -8.59 2.08
C ILE A 110 -7.91 -9.52 2.81
N SER A 111 -8.13 -9.77 4.10
CA SER A 111 -7.29 -10.68 4.88
C SER A 111 -7.37 -12.10 4.35
N VAL A 112 -8.56 -12.55 3.96
CA VAL A 112 -8.74 -13.87 3.32
C VAL A 112 -8.02 -13.89 1.97
N ALA A 113 -8.10 -12.81 1.20
CA ALA A 113 -7.40 -12.71 -0.08
C ALA A 113 -5.88 -12.83 0.11
N VAL A 114 -5.33 -12.19 1.15
CA VAL A 114 -3.91 -12.33 1.48
C VAL A 114 -3.57 -13.77 1.82
N LEU A 115 -4.41 -14.42 2.64
CA LEU A 115 -4.20 -15.80 3.03
C LEU A 115 -4.25 -16.75 1.83
N VAL A 116 -5.23 -16.56 0.96
CA VAL A 116 -5.37 -17.37 -0.26
C VAL A 116 -4.16 -17.18 -1.17
N HIS A 117 -3.70 -15.94 -1.32
CA HIS A 117 -2.52 -15.65 -2.12
C HIS A 117 -1.28 -16.35 -1.55
N ARG A 118 -1.09 -16.27 -0.24
CA ARG A 118 0.04 -16.94 0.43
C ARG A 118 -0.04 -18.47 0.28
N TYR A 119 -1.24 -19.02 0.46
CA TYR A 119 -1.45 -20.45 0.32
C TYR A 119 -1.17 -20.91 -1.12
N GLY A 120 -1.70 -20.19 -2.10
CA GLY A 120 -1.48 -20.49 -3.50
C GLY A 120 0.00 -20.43 -3.88
N HIS A 121 0.70 -19.41 -3.38
CA HIS A 121 2.13 -19.26 -3.63
C HIS A 121 2.94 -20.39 -2.97
N SER A 122 2.51 -20.85 -1.81
CA SER A 122 3.17 -21.93 -1.09
C SER A 122 2.91 -23.31 -1.72
N LYS A 123 1.66 -23.57 -2.13
CA LYS A 123 1.26 -24.88 -2.68
C LYS A 123 1.52 -25.00 -4.18
N LEU A 124 1.37 -23.90 -4.90
CA LEU A 124 1.57 -23.84 -6.35
C LEU A 124 2.55 -22.72 -6.65
N PRO A 125 3.83 -22.92 -6.31
CA PRO A 125 4.81 -21.86 -6.47
C PRO A 125 4.94 -21.46 -7.94
N TYR A 126 4.98 -20.17 -8.19
CA TYR A 126 5.23 -19.65 -9.51
C TYR A 126 6.66 -19.97 -9.93
N SER A 127 6.90 -19.96 -11.23
CA SER A 127 8.26 -20.17 -11.73
C SER A 127 9.17 -19.05 -11.20
N LYS A 128 10.48 -19.34 -11.22
CA LYS A 128 11.47 -18.36 -10.72
C LYS A 128 11.47 -17.08 -11.52
N ASP A 129 10.90 -17.10 -12.72
CA ASP A 129 10.87 -15.95 -13.62
C ASP A 129 9.68 -15.02 -13.31
N GLU A 130 8.84 -15.37 -12.38
CA GLU A 130 7.68 -14.57 -11.97
C GLU A 130 7.96 -13.76 -10.68
#